data_55a87e4a3553a85711da5c1e1bc790a5
#
_entry.id   55a87e4a3553a85711da5c1e1bc790a5
#
_cell.length_a   1.000
_cell.length_b   1.000
_cell.length_c   1.000
_cell.angle_alpha   90.00
_cell.angle_beta   90.00
_cell.angle_gamma   90.00
#
_symmetry.space_group_name_H-M   'P 1'
#
loop_
_entity.id
_entity.type
_entity.pdbx_description
1 polymer ?
#
loop_
_entity_poly.entity_id
_entity_poly.type
_entity_poly.pdbx_seq_one_letter_code
_entity_poly.pdbx_strand_id
1 'polypeptide(L)'
;MLPKCSDIFLIVAINAMISGSFAEEKVKQDWWSRKPLKEIKVPIGEKNNPIDRFIVSKLKEQGLLNSKIADRRVLIRRLYFDLWGMPPTPKQVNDFIKDPEPNAYKRLVDKLLLSPRYGERWARHWLDVVHYGETHGYDKDKPRPNAWPYRDYVIRAFNEDKPYS
;
A
#
# COMPACT_ATOMS: atom_id res chain seq x y z
N MET A 1 -33.25 -39.48 -41.11
CA MET A 1 -34.15 -39.78 -39.99
C MET A 1 -34.38 -38.46 -39.25
N LEU A 2 -35.51 -37.84 -39.40
CA LEU A 2 -35.79 -36.54 -38.77
C LEU A 2 -36.16 -36.77 -37.28
N PRO A 3 -35.69 -35.94 -36.37
CA PRO A 3 -36.00 -36.08 -34.94
C PRO A 3 -37.54 -35.90 -34.75
N LYS A 4 -38.07 -36.68 -33.85
CA LYS A 4 -39.51 -36.62 -33.53
C LYS A 4 -39.82 -35.30 -32.82
N CYS A 5 -41.00 -34.72 -33.03
CA CYS A 5 -41.45 -33.46 -32.45
C CYS A 5 -41.31 -33.42 -30.90
N SER A 6 -41.39 -34.56 -30.22
CA SER A 6 -41.18 -34.71 -28.78
C SER A 6 -39.75 -34.37 -28.34
N ASP A 7 -38.74 -34.69 -29.18
CA ASP A 7 -37.33 -34.50 -28.85
C ASP A 7 -36.92 -33.02 -28.98
N ILE A 8 -37.58 -32.31 -29.91
CA ILE A 8 -37.39 -30.86 -30.09
C ILE A 8 -37.93 -30.09 -28.89
N PHE A 9 -39.09 -30.47 -28.36
CA PHE A 9 -39.69 -29.86 -27.18
C PHE A 9 -38.82 -30.07 -25.92
N LEU A 10 -38.22 -31.25 -25.78
CA LEU A 10 -37.34 -31.55 -24.65
C LEU A 10 -36.04 -30.71 -24.69
N ILE A 11 -35.45 -30.54 -25.88
CA ILE A 11 -34.22 -29.73 -26.07
C ILE A 11 -34.51 -28.25 -25.79
N VAL A 12 -35.65 -27.73 -26.23
CA VAL A 12 -36.05 -26.33 -25.96
C VAL A 12 -36.30 -26.11 -24.47
N ALA A 13 -36.96 -27.08 -23.80
CA ALA A 13 -37.20 -26.98 -22.36
C ALA A 13 -35.89 -27.03 -21.53
N ILE A 14 -34.92 -27.85 -21.90
CA ILE A 14 -33.64 -27.94 -21.24
C ILE A 14 -32.84 -26.64 -21.46
N ASN A 15 -32.85 -26.07 -22.66
CA ASN A 15 -32.17 -24.77 -22.89
C ASN A 15 -32.83 -23.61 -22.12
N ALA A 16 -34.16 -23.61 -21.98
CA ALA A 16 -34.87 -22.61 -21.18
C ALA A 16 -34.53 -22.72 -19.67
N MET A 17 -34.32 -23.93 -19.16
CA MET A 17 -33.88 -24.13 -17.76
C MET A 17 -32.43 -23.73 -17.53
N ILE A 18 -31.55 -23.93 -18.50
CA ILE A 18 -30.14 -23.51 -18.40
C ILE A 18 -29.99 -21.98 -18.50
N SER A 19 -30.84 -21.33 -19.33
CA SER A 19 -30.83 -19.87 -19.48
C SER A 19 -31.38 -19.12 -18.26
N GLY A 20 -32.19 -19.78 -17.42
CA GLY A 20 -32.75 -19.17 -16.21
C GLY A 20 -31.82 -19.16 -14.99
N SER A 21 -30.67 -19.83 -15.06
CA SER A 21 -29.81 -20.03 -13.88
C SER A 21 -28.63 -19.06 -13.76
N PHE A 22 -28.44 -18.17 -14.72
CA PHE A 22 -27.47 -17.06 -14.64
C PHE A 22 -28.22 -15.72 -14.49
N ALA A 23 -29.15 -15.65 -13.55
CA ALA A 23 -29.44 -14.36 -12.95
C ALA A 23 -28.17 -13.95 -12.21
N GLU A 24 -27.33 -13.11 -12.84
CA GLU A 24 -26.30 -12.35 -12.14
C GLU A 24 -27.00 -11.66 -10.98
N GLU A 25 -26.90 -12.26 -9.80
CA GLU A 25 -27.19 -11.59 -8.56
C GLU A 25 -26.22 -10.40 -8.54
N LYS A 26 -26.68 -9.25 -9.05
CA LYS A 26 -26.04 -7.97 -8.86
C LYS A 26 -25.99 -7.74 -7.36
N VAL A 27 -25.05 -8.41 -6.70
CA VAL A 27 -24.62 -8.03 -5.36
C VAL A 27 -24.32 -6.56 -5.49
N LYS A 28 -25.24 -5.72 -5.02
CA LYS A 28 -24.99 -4.29 -4.80
C LYS A 28 -23.85 -4.24 -3.79
N GLN A 29 -22.63 -4.40 -4.28
CA GLN A 29 -21.43 -4.23 -3.48
C GLN A 29 -21.35 -2.74 -3.16
N ASP A 30 -22.00 -2.36 -2.05
CA ASP A 30 -21.95 -1.02 -1.48
C ASP A 30 -20.58 -0.80 -0.81
N TRP A 31 -19.55 -0.98 -1.62
CA TRP A 31 -18.16 -0.83 -1.17
C TRP A 31 -17.90 0.62 -0.77
N TRP A 32 -17.39 0.81 0.43
CA TRP A 32 -17.03 2.12 0.97
C TRP A 32 -16.09 2.90 0.02
N SER A 33 -15.18 2.21 -0.67
CA SER A 33 -14.20 2.78 -1.60
C SER A 33 -14.82 3.33 -2.92
N ARG A 34 -16.08 2.99 -3.23
CA ARG A 34 -16.82 3.49 -4.40
C ARG A 34 -17.77 4.62 -4.05
N LYS A 35 -17.91 4.96 -2.77
CA LYS A 35 -18.75 6.07 -2.33
C LYS A 35 -18.02 7.39 -2.55
N PRO A 36 -18.75 8.47 -2.89
CA PRO A 36 -18.15 9.81 -2.93
C PRO A 36 -17.47 10.15 -1.61
N LEU A 37 -16.35 10.86 -1.69
CA LEU A 37 -15.64 11.32 -0.51
C LEU A 37 -16.58 12.23 0.31
N LYS A 38 -16.63 12.00 1.60
CA LYS A 38 -17.37 12.82 2.57
C LYS A 38 -16.40 13.46 3.53
N GLU A 39 -16.68 14.68 3.90
CA GLU A 39 -15.94 15.31 4.99
C GLU A 39 -16.17 14.54 6.29
N ILE A 40 -15.10 14.04 6.88
CA ILE A 40 -15.14 13.27 8.12
C ILE A 40 -14.76 14.20 9.27
N LYS A 41 -15.64 14.33 10.25
CA LYS A 41 -15.36 15.08 11.47
C LYS A 41 -14.29 14.36 12.28
N VAL A 42 -13.19 15.06 12.55
CA VAL A 42 -12.11 14.56 13.40
C VAL A 42 -12.62 14.45 14.85
N PRO A 43 -12.46 13.30 15.51
CA PRO A 43 -12.86 13.14 16.91
C PRO A 43 -12.23 14.20 17.82
N ILE A 44 -12.99 14.66 18.82
CA ILE A 44 -12.47 15.59 19.85
C ILE A 44 -11.50 14.79 20.74
N GLY A 45 -10.32 15.35 21.02
CA GLY A 45 -9.33 14.70 21.88
C GLY A 45 -8.09 15.55 22.11
N GLU A 46 -7.27 15.14 23.07
CA GLU A 46 -6.07 15.85 23.53
C GLU A 46 -4.90 15.83 22.53
N LYS A 47 -4.90 14.90 21.58
CA LYS A 47 -3.83 14.78 20.58
C LYS A 47 -3.94 15.86 19.51
N ASN A 48 -2.80 16.46 19.16
CA ASN A 48 -2.76 17.49 18.12
C ASN A 48 -2.93 16.92 16.71
N ASN A 49 -2.42 15.70 16.47
CA ASN A 49 -2.51 15.06 15.16
C ASN A 49 -3.91 14.43 14.97
N PRO A 50 -4.63 14.76 13.88
CA PRO A 50 -5.94 14.18 13.57
C PRO A 50 -5.93 12.65 13.50
N ILE A 51 -4.88 12.05 12.92
CA ILE A 51 -4.74 10.58 12.82
C ILE A 51 -4.71 9.94 14.21
N ASP A 52 -3.94 10.53 15.13
CA ASP A 52 -3.88 10.06 16.52
C ASP A 52 -5.24 10.14 17.21
N ARG A 53 -6.06 11.16 16.92
CA ARG A 53 -7.41 11.29 17.48
C ARG A 53 -8.32 10.14 17.03
N PHE A 54 -8.27 9.74 15.75
CA PHE A 54 -9.03 8.60 15.27
C PHE A 54 -8.57 7.29 15.93
N ILE A 55 -7.24 7.08 16.02
CA ILE A 55 -6.68 5.89 16.66
C ILE A 55 -7.08 5.82 18.13
N VAL A 56 -6.90 6.92 18.89
CA VAL A 56 -7.24 6.97 20.32
C VAL A 56 -8.73 6.75 20.55
N SER A 57 -9.60 7.33 19.70
CA SER A 57 -11.05 7.10 19.78
C SER A 57 -11.38 5.62 19.66
N LYS A 58 -10.79 4.93 18.67
CA LYS A 58 -11.00 3.49 18.46
C LYS A 58 -10.45 2.63 19.60
N LEU A 59 -9.28 2.97 20.12
CA LEU A 59 -8.72 2.26 21.28
C LEU A 59 -9.61 2.41 22.52
N LYS A 60 -10.13 3.63 22.79
CA LYS A 60 -11.06 3.87 23.90
C LYS A 60 -12.35 3.06 23.75
N GLU A 61 -12.92 2.97 22.56
CA GLU A 61 -14.11 2.15 22.29
C GLU A 61 -13.91 0.67 22.65
N GLN A 62 -12.65 0.19 22.52
CA GLN A 62 -12.27 -1.19 22.84
C GLN A 62 -11.69 -1.37 24.26
N GLY A 63 -11.70 -0.32 25.08
CA GLY A 63 -11.10 -0.36 26.42
C GLY A 63 -9.58 -0.50 26.43
N LEU A 64 -8.91 -0.17 25.32
CA LEU A 64 -7.47 -0.27 25.17
C LEU A 64 -6.78 1.08 25.39
N LEU A 65 -5.53 1.01 25.87
CA LEU A 65 -4.67 2.17 26.06
C LEU A 65 -3.59 2.22 24.95
N ASN A 66 -3.11 3.42 24.65
CA ASN A 66 -1.96 3.59 23.78
C ASN A 66 -0.72 2.95 24.39
N SER A 67 0.07 2.29 23.57
CA SER A 67 1.41 1.84 23.93
C SER A 67 2.32 3.03 24.25
N LYS A 68 3.31 2.83 25.11
CA LYS A 68 4.37 3.82 25.36
C LYS A 68 5.18 4.06 24.06
N ILE A 69 5.70 5.27 23.93
CA ILE A 69 6.64 5.58 22.85
C ILE A 69 7.85 4.65 22.99
N ALA A 70 8.27 4.07 21.86
CA ALA A 70 9.43 3.21 21.81
C ALA A 70 10.72 3.99 22.17
N ASP A 71 11.73 3.30 22.69
CA ASP A 71 13.01 3.92 22.95
C ASP A 71 13.71 4.40 21.66
N ARG A 72 14.68 5.31 21.80
CA ARG A 72 15.39 5.93 20.68
C ARG A 72 16.09 4.91 19.77
N ARG A 73 16.60 3.83 20.34
CA ARG A 73 17.29 2.78 19.57
C ARG A 73 16.32 2.02 18.66
N VAL A 74 15.14 1.74 19.16
CA VAL A 74 14.07 1.10 18.38
C VAL A 74 13.53 2.06 17.32
N LEU A 75 13.33 3.34 17.69
CA LEU A 75 12.82 4.36 16.74
C LEU A 75 13.75 4.55 15.55
N ILE A 76 15.06 4.75 15.77
CA ILE A 76 16.01 4.93 14.67
C ILE A 76 16.07 3.68 13.78
N ARG A 77 16.08 2.48 14.37
CA ARG A 77 16.07 1.23 13.60
C ARG A 77 14.85 1.13 12.70
N ARG A 78 13.64 1.36 13.24
CA ARG A 78 12.40 1.33 12.45
C ARG A 78 12.45 2.34 11.31
N LEU A 79 12.84 3.58 11.61
CA LEU A 79 12.87 4.65 10.62
C LEU A 79 13.82 4.35 9.44
N TYR A 80 15.00 3.79 9.72
CA TYR A 80 15.95 3.42 8.68
C TYR A 80 15.44 2.28 7.80
N PHE A 81 14.81 1.27 8.37
CA PHE A 81 14.20 0.19 7.59
C PHE A 81 13.01 0.68 6.76
N ASP A 82 12.18 1.54 7.30
CA ASP A 82 11.02 2.06 6.60
C ASP A 82 11.43 2.96 5.42
N LEU A 83 12.37 3.89 5.63
CA LEU A 83 12.72 4.88 4.62
C LEU A 83 13.83 4.44 3.66
N TRP A 84 14.80 3.65 4.12
CA TRP A 84 15.96 3.22 3.31
C TRP A 84 16.01 1.70 3.07
N GLY A 85 15.25 0.92 3.82
CA GLY A 85 15.31 -0.56 3.74
C GLY A 85 16.58 -1.17 4.32
N MET A 86 17.38 -0.40 5.04
CA MET A 86 18.69 -0.81 5.60
C MET A 86 18.81 -0.41 7.06
N PRO A 87 19.64 -1.12 7.88
CA PRO A 87 19.87 -0.72 9.25
C PRO A 87 20.76 0.54 9.34
N PRO A 88 20.60 1.34 10.41
CA PRO A 88 21.56 2.41 10.72
C PRO A 88 22.92 1.83 11.14
N THR A 89 23.98 2.57 10.87
CA THR A 89 25.32 2.24 11.40
C THR A 89 25.39 2.46 12.92
N PRO A 90 26.32 1.78 13.64
CA PRO A 90 26.50 2.00 15.07
C PRO A 90 26.75 3.47 15.45
N LYS A 91 27.49 4.20 14.61
CA LYS A 91 27.72 5.64 14.79
C LYS A 91 26.41 6.43 14.73
N GLN A 92 25.58 6.19 13.72
CA GLN A 92 24.29 6.87 13.56
C GLN A 92 23.34 6.60 14.73
N VAL A 93 23.33 5.36 15.24
CA VAL A 93 22.57 5.00 16.44
C VAL A 93 23.05 5.80 17.65
N ASN A 94 24.37 5.83 17.89
CA ASN A 94 24.95 6.53 19.03
C ASN A 94 24.72 8.05 18.95
N ASP A 95 24.90 8.64 17.79
CA ASP A 95 24.66 10.06 17.55
C ASP A 95 23.21 10.44 17.87
N PHE A 96 22.25 9.64 17.39
CA PHE A 96 20.81 9.89 17.64
C PHE A 96 20.42 9.69 19.11
N ILE A 97 20.96 8.66 19.79
CA ILE A 97 20.66 8.40 21.21
C ILE A 97 21.17 9.55 22.07
N LYS A 98 22.36 10.08 21.76
CA LYS A 98 23.02 11.15 22.52
C LYS A 98 22.52 12.55 22.17
N ASP A 99 21.74 12.71 21.11
CA ASP A 99 21.22 14.01 20.69
C ASP A 99 20.19 14.54 21.72
N PRO A 100 20.46 15.62 22.45
CA PRO A 100 19.60 16.13 23.52
C PRO A 100 18.37 16.89 23.00
N GLU A 101 18.35 17.23 21.70
CA GLU A 101 17.37 18.11 21.14
C GLU A 101 15.97 17.48 21.07
N PRO A 102 14.89 18.19 21.45
CA PRO A 102 13.53 17.69 21.41
C PRO A 102 13.08 17.26 19.99
N ASN A 103 13.59 17.95 18.96
CA ASN A 103 13.25 17.72 17.56
C ASN A 103 14.21 16.75 16.84
N ALA A 104 15.10 16.05 17.57
CA ALA A 104 16.08 15.12 16.99
C ALA A 104 15.44 14.07 16.06
N TYR A 105 14.28 13.52 16.46
CA TYR A 105 13.56 12.55 15.63
C TYR A 105 13.07 13.19 14.31
N LYS A 106 12.46 14.37 14.38
CA LYS A 106 11.98 15.07 13.17
C LYS A 106 13.13 15.38 12.22
N ARG A 107 14.24 15.91 12.73
CA ARG A 107 15.45 16.18 11.92
C ARG A 107 15.99 14.92 11.25
N LEU A 108 15.94 13.78 11.96
CA LEU A 108 16.36 12.50 11.39
C LEU A 108 15.44 12.07 10.26
N VAL A 109 14.12 12.19 10.43
CA VAL A 109 13.12 11.93 9.37
C VAL A 109 13.41 12.78 8.14
N ASP A 110 13.52 14.09 8.31
CA ASP A 110 13.79 15.04 7.22
C ASP A 110 15.09 14.68 6.48
N LYS A 111 16.14 14.35 7.21
CA LYS A 111 17.44 13.91 6.65
C LYS A 111 17.31 12.64 5.81
N LEU A 112 16.54 11.66 6.27
CA LEU A 112 16.40 10.39 5.55
C LEU A 112 15.51 10.55 4.31
N LEU A 113 14.49 11.37 4.37
CA LEU A 113 13.61 11.68 3.22
C LEU A 113 14.38 12.42 2.10
N LEU A 114 15.31 13.30 2.45
CA LEU A 114 16.15 14.04 1.48
C LEU A 114 17.23 13.17 0.83
N SER A 115 17.41 11.95 1.26
CA SER A 115 18.43 11.05 0.71
C SER A 115 17.95 10.35 -0.56
N PRO A 116 18.78 10.21 -1.60
CA PRO A 116 18.45 9.41 -2.80
C PRO A 116 18.02 7.97 -2.49
N ARG A 117 18.47 7.41 -1.36
CA ARG A 117 18.09 6.06 -0.91
C ARG A 117 16.61 5.91 -0.60
N TYR A 118 15.93 7.02 -0.29
CA TYR A 118 14.48 7.02 -0.11
C TYR A 118 13.78 6.59 -1.40
N GLY A 119 14.10 7.21 -2.52
CA GLY A 119 13.54 6.84 -3.82
C GLY A 119 13.90 5.41 -4.24
N GLU A 120 15.16 4.99 -4.02
CA GLU A 120 15.57 3.60 -4.29
C GLU A 120 14.73 2.57 -3.50
N ARG A 121 14.43 2.87 -2.23
CA ARG A 121 13.59 2.01 -1.38
C ARG A 121 12.13 2.03 -1.80
N TRP A 122 11.55 3.21 -1.96
CA TRP A 122 10.12 3.38 -2.17
C TRP A 122 9.67 3.09 -3.61
N ALA A 123 10.54 3.34 -4.59
CA ALA A 123 10.30 2.93 -5.98
C ALA A 123 10.02 1.43 -6.12
N ARG A 124 10.61 0.59 -5.25
CA ARG A 124 10.36 -0.87 -5.28
C ARG A 124 8.91 -1.22 -5.04
N HIS A 125 8.21 -0.52 -4.15
CA HIS A 125 6.79 -0.75 -3.91
C HIS A 125 5.94 -0.43 -5.15
N TRP A 126 6.29 0.62 -5.88
CA TRP A 126 5.65 0.95 -7.14
C TRP A 126 5.96 -0.08 -8.23
N LEU A 127 7.22 -0.45 -8.35
CA LEU A 127 7.67 -1.42 -9.35
C LEU A 127 7.04 -2.81 -9.13
N ASP A 128 6.79 -3.20 -7.89
CA ASP A 128 6.06 -4.42 -7.55
C ASP A 128 4.59 -4.34 -8.01
N VAL A 129 3.92 -3.21 -7.79
CA VAL A 129 2.52 -3.01 -8.21
C VAL A 129 2.35 -3.08 -9.73
N VAL A 130 3.31 -2.54 -10.49
CA VAL A 130 3.27 -2.55 -11.97
C VAL A 130 3.93 -3.80 -12.57
N HIS A 131 4.29 -4.78 -11.75
CA HIS A 131 4.94 -6.02 -12.19
C HIS A 131 6.20 -5.76 -13.04
N TYR A 132 7.03 -4.80 -12.63
CA TYR A 132 8.28 -4.49 -13.33
C TYR A 132 9.27 -5.66 -13.25
N GLY A 133 9.89 -5.98 -14.37
CA GLY A 133 10.96 -6.97 -14.47
C GLY A 133 11.99 -6.60 -15.51
N GLU A 134 13.25 -6.89 -15.25
CA GLU A 134 14.37 -6.70 -16.19
C GLU A 134 14.63 -7.93 -17.06
N THR A 135 13.83 -8.99 -16.87
CA THR A 135 13.80 -10.19 -17.72
C THR A 135 12.37 -10.56 -18.09
N HIS A 136 12.21 -11.48 -19.03
CA HIS A 136 10.89 -11.99 -19.43
C HIS A 136 10.31 -13.01 -18.47
N GLY A 137 11.08 -13.42 -17.46
CA GLY A 137 10.67 -14.41 -16.47
C GLY A 137 10.91 -15.86 -16.91
N TYR A 138 10.33 -16.80 -16.17
CA TYR A 138 10.67 -18.21 -16.12
C TYR A 138 10.80 -18.92 -17.48
N ASP A 139 9.86 -18.74 -18.39
CA ASP A 139 9.84 -19.54 -19.65
C ASP A 139 10.99 -19.24 -20.59
N LYS A 140 11.47 -18.01 -20.63
CA LYS A 140 12.47 -17.56 -21.58
C LYS A 140 13.67 -16.89 -20.93
N ASP A 141 13.48 -16.34 -19.77
CA ASP A 141 14.42 -15.57 -18.94
C ASP A 141 15.42 -14.70 -19.73
N LYS A 142 14.94 -14.14 -20.85
CA LYS A 142 15.75 -13.23 -21.66
C LYS A 142 15.81 -11.84 -21.02
N PRO A 143 16.99 -11.22 -20.94
CA PRO A 143 17.14 -9.85 -20.48
C PRO A 143 16.27 -8.86 -21.26
N ARG A 144 15.77 -7.84 -20.59
CA ARG A 144 15.07 -6.69 -21.16
C ARG A 144 15.98 -5.46 -21.06
N PRO A 145 16.93 -5.27 -21.95
CA PRO A 145 18.01 -4.29 -21.82
C PRO A 145 17.53 -2.83 -21.77
N ASN A 146 16.31 -2.57 -22.21
CA ASN A 146 15.70 -1.23 -22.25
C ASN A 146 14.62 -1.04 -21.16
N ALA A 147 14.57 -1.85 -20.12
CA ALA A 147 13.61 -1.70 -19.04
C ALA A 147 14.07 -0.68 -17.97
N TRP A 148 15.38 -0.58 -17.71
CA TRP A 148 15.97 0.25 -16.67
C TRP A 148 15.59 1.75 -16.70
N PRO A 149 15.35 2.43 -17.85
CA PRO A 149 14.98 3.84 -17.82
C PRO A 149 13.68 4.12 -17.07
N TYR A 150 12.73 3.18 -17.11
CA TYR A 150 11.50 3.28 -16.33
C TYR A 150 11.77 3.17 -14.83
N ARG A 151 12.60 2.22 -14.40
CA ARG A 151 13.02 2.09 -13.00
C ARG A 151 13.65 3.38 -12.50
N ASP A 152 14.60 3.92 -13.24
CA ASP A 152 15.31 5.15 -12.87
C ASP A 152 14.39 6.38 -12.85
N TYR A 153 13.42 6.43 -13.76
CA TYR A 153 12.37 7.45 -13.73
C TYR A 153 11.55 7.38 -12.44
N VAL A 154 11.11 6.18 -12.04
CA VAL A 154 10.32 5.98 -10.82
C VAL A 154 11.13 6.38 -9.58
N ILE A 155 12.41 6.00 -9.49
CA ILE A 155 13.29 6.40 -8.39
C ILE A 155 13.38 7.93 -8.29
N ARG A 156 13.60 8.61 -9.40
CA ARG A 156 13.65 10.09 -9.42
C ARG A 156 12.30 10.70 -9.00
N ALA A 157 11.19 10.17 -9.50
CA ALA A 157 9.86 10.66 -9.17
C ALA A 157 9.57 10.61 -7.66
N PHE A 158 10.00 9.55 -6.97
CA PHE A 158 9.90 9.46 -5.50
C PHE A 158 10.82 10.45 -4.79
N ASN A 159 12.06 10.65 -5.27
CA ASN A 159 12.98 11.60 -4.68
C ASN A 159 12.57 13.06 -4.89
N GLU A 160 11.85 13.34 -5.96
CA GLU A 160 11.32 14.67 -6.31
C GLU A 160 9.92 14.91 -5.70
N ASP A 161 9.40 13.95 -4.94
CA ASP A 161 8.02 13.97 -4.39
C ASP A 161 6.97 14.31 -5.46
N LYS A 162 7.11 13.71 -6.64
CA LYS A 162 6.24 13.99 -7.77
C LYS A 162 4.81 13.53 -7.46
N PRO A 163 3.79 14.41 -7.60
CA PRO A 163 2.41 14.03 -7.42
C PRO A 163 1.99 12.89 -8.35
N TYR A 164 1.12 12.03 -7.88
CA TYR A 164 0.57 10.92 -8.66
C TYR A 164 -0.35 11.40 -9.79
N SER A 165 -1.08 12.49 -9.58
CA SER A 165 -2.03 13.11 -10.53
C SER A 165 -1.35 13.98 -11.57
#